data_7f3c39cfb631565b3471c94057cb1147
#
_entry.id   7f3c39cfb631565b3471c94057cb1147
#
_cell.length_a   1.000
_cell.length_b   1.000
_cell.length_c   1.000
_cell.angle_alpha   90.00
_cell.angle_beta   90.00
_cell.angle_gamma   90.00
#
_symmetry.space_group_name_H-M   'P 1'
#
loop_
_entity.id
_entity.type
_entity.pdbx_description
1 polymer ?
#
loop_
_entity_poly.entity_id
_entity_poly.type
_entity_poly.pdbx_seq_one_letter_code
_entity_poly.pdbx_strand_id
1 'polypeptide(L)'
;MPTFVDQTKIEVQAGKGGDGMVAFRHEKYVPNGGPAGGDGGRGGSIIFVADSGLRTLMDFRYRRKFKADSGENGRIKSQYGRAAKDLYLKVPVGTTVYDYDTNELIGDLTDKGQELVVAKGGRGGRGNIHFATSVNTAPEIAENGEPGEDRVLRLELKLLADVGLVGFPSVGKSTLLSVTTKAKPKIAAYQFTTLTPNLGMVILPDGRDFSMADLPGLIEGASQGVGLGIQFLRHVERTKVILHLVSMDPNNGREAIDDYHTIKKELKNYETDLSKKRELIVASQMDIPGAEEKLAEFKKALKAEGNNEPIYEISSVTHKGVDKLMSDTANLVTEVEQEQAEEQPKLAQKIKEYKYQAPQKNEFTVEQVGEHEFIVKGEQLERLVQMTNLDHQDGIMRLARKLKRLGVDDALREKGAVNGDDVAIGKFVFEFVQ
;
A
#
# COMPACT_ATOMS: atom_id res chain seq x y z
N MET A 1 22.98 -10.40 8.09
CA MET A 1 22.21 -9.66 9.12
C MET A 1 20.94 -9.14 8.46
N PRO A 2 19.75 -9.42 8.95
CA PRO A 2 18.53 -8.88 8.36
C PRO A 2 18.51 -7.38 8.60
N THR A 3 18.74 -6.62 7.53
CA THR A 3 18.54 -5.16 7.54
C THR A 3 17.06 -4.89 7.32
N PHE A 4 16.44 -4.19 8.24
CA PHE A 4 15.07 -3.73 8.11
C PHE A 4 14.92 -2.77 6.92
N VAL A 5 13.95 -3.02 6.06
CA VAL A 5 13.65 -2.18 4.89
C VAL A 5 12.25 -1.65 5.03
N ASP A 6 12.13 -0.34 5.20
CA ASP A 6 10.90 0.42 5.39
C ASP A 6 10.41 1.14 4.13
N GLN A 7 11.30 1.32 3.16
CA GLN A 7 10.97 1.95 1.89
C GLN A 7 11.66 1.23 0.74
N THR A 8 10.93 0.98 -0.34
CA THR A 8 11.50 0.36 -1.54
C THR A 8 10.79 0.84 -2.80
N LYS A 9 11.54 0.86 -3.91
CA LYS A 9 11.03 1.14 -5.26
C LYS A 9 10.94 -0.16 -6.04
N ILE A 10 9.80 -0.37 -6.68
CA ILE A 10 9.54 -1.54 -7.53
C ILE A 10 8.90 -1.13 -8.85
N GLU A 11 9.07 -1.96 -9.85
CA GLU A 11 8.45 -1.85 -11.17
C GLU A 11 7.42 -2.99 -11.30
N VAL A 12 6.20 -2.64 -11.63
CA VAL A 12 5.09 -3.60 -11.84
C VAL A 12 4.58 -3.47 -13.26
N GLN A 13 4.49 -4.60 -13.95
CA GLN A 13 3.97 -4.70 -15.32
C GLN A 13 2.82 -5.70 -15.33
N ALA A 14 1.61 -5.23 -15.54
CA ALA A 14 0.45 -6.09 -15.71
C ALA A 14 0.48 -6.76 -17.08
N GLY A 15 -0.24 -7.88 -17.21
CA GLY A 15 -0.30 -8.65 -18.44
C GLY A 15 -1.09 -7.96 -19.54
N LYS A 16 -0.60 -7.97 -20.78
CA LYS A 16 -1.36 -7.57 -21.97
C LYS A 16 -2.53 -8.54 -22.16
N GLY A 17 -3.68 -8.06 -22.63
CA GLY A 17 -4.73 -8.92 -23.16
C GLY A 17 -4.28 -9.67 -24.40
N GLY A 18 -4.79 -10.87 -24.63
CA GLY A 18 -4.57 -11.60 -25.87
C GLY A 18 -5.26 -10.93 -27.06
N ASP A 19 -4.73 -11.07 -28.25
CA ASP A 19 -5.30 -10.48 -29.45
C ASP A 19 -6.52 -11.30 -29.93
N GLY A 20 -7.54 -10.63 -30.48
CA GLY A 20 -8.65 -11.27 -31.15
C GLY A 20 -8.21 -11.88 -32.49
N MET A 21 -8.90 -12.91 -32.93
CA MET A 21 -8.59 -13.66 -34.17
C MET A 21 -9.49 -13.24 -35.31
N VAL A 22 -8.93 -13.11 -36.51
CA VAL A 22 -9.69 -13.08 -37.75
C VAL A 22 -9.69 -14.49 -38.30
N ALA A 23 -10.85 -15.12 -38.38
CA ALA A 23 -11.02 -16.46 -38.97
C ALA A 23 -12.41 -16.60 -39.58
N PHE A 24 -12.52 -17.46 -40.55
CA PHE A 24 -13.77 -17.80 -41.22
C PHE A 24 -14.04 -19.29 -41.11
N ARG A 25 -15.31 -19.66 -41.12
CA ARG A 25 -15.74 -21.03 -41.06
C ARG A 25 -15.62 -21.68 -42.44
N HIS A 26 -14.87 -22.73 -42.52
CA HIS A 26 -14.77 -23.57 -43.72
C HIS A 26 -15.20 -24.98 -43.36
N GLU A 27 -16.31 -25.45 -44.00
CA GLU A 27 -16.81 -26.80 -43.83
C GLU A 27 -17.05 -27.42 -45.21
N LYS A 28 -17.13 -28.74 -45.24
CA LYS A 28 -17.22 -29.53 -46.50
C LYS A 28 -18.31 -29.06 -47.48
N TYR A 29 -19.38 -28.49 -46.96
CA TYR A 29 -20.52 -28.02 -47.77
C TYR A 29 -20.84 -26.53 -47.57
N VAL A 30 -19.97 -25.81 -46.85
CA VAL A 30 -20.10 -24.37 -46.57
C VAL A 30 -18.74 -23.71 -46.81
N PRO A 31 -18.36 -23.49 -48.09
CA PRO A 31 -17.04 -22.96 -48.43
C PRO A 31 -16.86 -21.50 -47.96
N ASN A 32 -17.93 -20.72 -47.91
CA ASN A 32 -17.93 -19.32 -47.47
C ASN A 32 -18.74 -19.18 -46.18
N GLY A 33 -18.28 -19.83 -45.11
CA GLY A 33 -18.90 -19.68 -43.80
C GLY A 33 -18.62 -18.30 -43.19
N GLY A 34 -19.50 -17.87 -42.29
CA GLY A 34 -19.35 -16.59 -41.60
C GLY A 34 -18.09 -16.47 -40.70
N PRO A 35 -17.88 -15.31 -40.06
CA PRO A 35 -16.74 -15.10 -39.20
C PRO A 35 -16.75 -16.07 -38.01
N ALA A 36 -15.58 -16.59 -37.68
CA ALA A 36 -15.37 -17.62 -36.66
C ALA A 36 -14.12 -17.38 -35.80
N GLY A 37 -13.64 -16.15 -35.76
CA GLY A 37 -12.51 -15.77 -34.90
C GLY A 37 -12.95 -15.54 -33.45
N GLY A 38 -12.27 -16.19 -32.51
CA GLY A 38 -12.53 -16.04 -31.09
C GLY A 38 -11.85 -14.79 -30.48
N ASP A 39 -12.28 -14.41 -29.30
CA ASP A 39 -11.70 -13.28 -28.53
C ASP A 39 -10.40 -13.71 -27.83
N GLY A 40 -9.51 -12.77 -27.61
CA GLY A 40 -8.35 -12.95 -26.73
C GLY A 40 -8.74 -13.02 -25.27
N GLY A 41 -7.89 -13.65 -24.47
CA GLY A 41 -8.04 -13.71 -23.00
C GLY A 41 -7.60 -12.42 -22.32
N ARG A 42 -8.11 -12.16 -21.12
CA ARG A 42 -7.66 -11.04 -20.28
C ARG A 42 -6.22 -11.29 -19.79
N GLY A 43 -5.39 -10.26 -19.73
CA GLY A 43 -4.10 -10.26 -19.04
C GLY A 43 -4.26 -10.31 -17.52
N GLY A 44 -3.25 -10.81 -16.82
CA GLY A 44 -3.23 -10.87 -15.36
C GLY A 44 -3.00 -9.49 -14.75
N SER A 45 -3.72 -9.17 -13.68
CA SER A 45 -3.50 -7.99 -12.86
C SER A 45 -2.44 -8.28 -11.79
N ILE A 46 -1.84 -7.23 -11.21
CA ILE A 46 -0.97 -7.34 -10.04
C ILE A 46 -1.73 -6.81 -8.82
N ILE A 47 -1.83 -7.64 -7.79
CA ILE A 47 -2.62 -7.39 -6.60
C ILE A 47 -1.71 -7.55 -5.37
N PHE A 48 -1.65 -6.53 -4.53
CA PHE A 48 -1.03 -6.63 -3.22
C PHE A 48 -2.02 -7.18 -2.21
N VAL A 49 -1.52 -8.08 -1.34
CA VAL A 49 -2.30 -8.65 -0.25
C VAL A 49 -1.56 -8.42 1.05
N ALA A 50 -2.22 -7.80 2.02
CA ALA A 50 -1.66 -7.57 3.34
C ALA A 50 -1.55 -8.88 4.13
N ASP A 51 -0.33 -9.24 4.52
CA ASP A 51 -0.04 -10.45 5.30
C ASP A 51 0.60 -10.07 6.63
N SER A 52 -0.07 -10.42 7.75
CA SER A 52 0.43 -10.17 9.11
C SER A 52 1.67 -11.01 9.47
N GLY A 53 1.99 -12.05 8.69
CA GLY A 53 3.22 -12.83 8.85
C GLY A 53 4.46 -12.16 8.30
N LEU A 54 4.29 -11.06 7.53
CA LEU A 54 5.40 -10.28 7.01
C LEU A 54 5.58 -9.00 7.83
N ARG A 55 6.83 -8.69 8.20
CA ARG A 55 7.16 -7.50 9.01
C ARG A 55 8.14 -6.54 8.32
N THR A 56 8.55 -6.81 7.10
CA THR A 56 9.55 -6.03 6.37
C THR A 56 9.34 -6.10 4.87
N LEU A 57 9.75 -5.06 4.13
CA LEU A 57 9.76 -5.02 2.67
C LEU A 57 11.05 -5.61 2.05
N MET A 58 11.78 -6.46 2.80
CA MET A 58 13.08 -6.98 2.39
C MET A 58 13.03 -7.74 1.04
N ASP A 59 12.00 -8.53 0.81
CA ASP A 59 11.85 -9.30 -0.42
C ASP A 59 11.77 -8.39 -1.65
N PHE A 60 11.13 -7.24 -1.52
CA PHE A 60 11.00 -6.24 -2.58
C PHE A 60 12.30 -5.46 -2.85
N ARG A 61 13.25 -5.48 -1.92
CA ARG A 61 14.59 -4.93 -2.14
C ARG A 61 15.42 -5.80 -3.07
N TYR A 62 15.27 -7.12 -2.96
CA TYR A 62 16.01 -8.07 -3.80
C TYR A 62 15.36 -8.25 -5.16
N ARG A 63 14.04 -8.38 -5.19
CA ARG A 63 13.27 -8.49 -6.44
C ARG A 63 12.46 -7.21 -6.65
N ARG A 64 12.85 -6.42 -7.64
CA ARG A 64 12.26 -5.12 -7.92
C ARG A 64 11.32 -5.10 -9.12
N LYS A 65 11.32 -6.14 -9.96
CA LYS A 65 10.50 -6.23 -11.16
C LYS A 65 9.52 -7.38 -11.04
N PHE A 66 8.25 -7.03 -11.19
CA PHE A 66 7.15 -7.99 -11.14
C PHE A 66 6.33 -7.86 -12.41
N LYS A 67 6.15 -8.99 -13.10
CA LYS A 67 5.40 -9.05 -14.34
C LYS A 67 4.33 -10.13 -14.23
N ALA A 68 3.08 -9.76 -14.54
CA ALA A 68 1.98 -10.71 -14.68
C ALA A 68 1.92 -11.29 -16.10
N ASP A 69 1.32 -12.45 -16.22
CA ASP A 69 1.20 -13.13 -17.50
C ASP A 69 0.22 -12.42 -18.43
N SER A 70 0.48 -12.50 -19.74
CA SER A 70 -0.43 -12.01 -20.77
C SER A 70 -1.55 -13.03 -21.05
N GLY A 71 -2.72 -12.56 -21.47
CA GLY A 71 -3.79 -13.42 -21.96
C GLY A 71 -3.40 -14.13 -23.26
N GLU A 72 -3.96 -15.32 -23.49
CA GLU A 72 -3.78 -16.04 -24.75
C GLU A 72 -4.59 -15.37 -25.86
N ASN A 73 -4.08 -15.43 -27.10
CA ASN A 73 -4.79 -14.95 -28.27
C ASN A 73 -6.02 -15.80 -28.56
N GLY A 74 -7.03 -15.21 -29.17
CA GLY A 74 -8.19 -15.92 -29.70
C GLY A 74 -7.77 -16.95 -30.76
N ARG A 75 -8.60 -17.96 -30.94
CA ARG A 75 -8.34 -19.07 -31.86
C ARG A 75 -9.46 -19.19 -32.91
N ILE A 76 -9.23 -20.02 -33.90
CA ILE A 76 -10.25 -20.38 -34.93
C ILE A 76 -11.44 -21.08 -34.26
N LYS A 77 -12.54 -21.21 -35.00
CA LYS A 77 -13.77 -21.90 -34.54
C LYS A 77 -14.37 -21.27 -33.26
N SER A 78 -14.31 -19.96 -33.18
CA SER A 78 -14.88 -19.18 -32.07
C SER A 78 -14.32 -19.54 -30.68
N GLN A 79 -13.10 -20.10 -30.61
CA GLN A 79 -12.47 -20.45 -29.35
C GLN A 79 -11.81 -19.22 -28.73
N TYR A 80 -12.22 -18.92 -27.50
CA TYR A 80 -11.64 -17.83 -26.74
C TYR A 80 -10.23 -18.18 -26.24
N GLY A 81 -9.34 -17.18 -26.22
CA GLY A 81 -8.06 -17.27 -25.56
C GLY A 81 -8.24 -17.39 -24.01
N ARG A 82 -7.38 -18.15 -23.38
CA ARG A 82 -7.41 -18.30 -21.92
C ARG A 82 -7.00 -17.00 -21.24
N ALA A 83 -7.76 -16.58 -20.22
CA ALA A 83 -7.37 -15.47 -19.38
C ALA A 83 -6.17 -15.85 -18.52
N ALA A 84 -5.23 -14.92 -18.36
CA ALA A 84 -4.11 -15.07 -17.43
C ALA A 84 -4.59 -14.99 -15.98
N LYS A 85 -3.82 -15.62 -15.09
CA LYS A 85 -4.04 -15.53 -13.65
C LYS A 85 -3.49 -14.21 -13.13
N ASP A 86 -4.17 -13.65 -12.12
CA ASP A 86 -3.66 -12.48 -11.43
C ASP A 86 -2.45 -12.85 -10.57
N LEU A 87 -1.48 -11.94 -10.47
CA LEU A 87 -0.28 -12.10 -9.67
C LEU A 87 -0.50 -11.47 -8.29
N TYR A 88 -0.57 -12.31 -7.27
CA TYR A 88 -0.72 -11.88 -5.89
C TYR A 88 0.66 -11.72 -5.24
N LEU A 89 0.93 -10.54 -4.71
CA LEU A 89 2.15 -10.21 -4.01
C LEU A 89 1.81 -9.87 -2.56
N LYS A 90 2.40 -10.63 -1.63
CA LYS A 90 2.20 -10.40 -0.20
C LYS A 90 3.05 -9.25 0.28
N VAL A 91 2.44 -8.32 1.01
CA VAL A 91 3.11 -7.17 1.64
C VAL A 91 2.77 -7.12 3.12
N PRO A 92 3.62 -6.56 3.97
CA PRO A 92 3.31 -6.36 5.39
C PRO A 92 2.07 -5.50 5.58
N VAL A 93 1.32 -5.75 6.65
CA VAL A 93 0.26 -4.84 7.11
C VAL A 93 0.86 -3.47 7.44
N GLY A 94 0.19 -2.39 7.07
CA GLY A 94 0.69 -1.02 7.21
C GLY A 94 1.55 -0.55 6.02
N THR A 95 1.54 -1.29 4.90
CA THR A 95 2.22 -0.86 3.67
C THR A 95 1.37 0.17 2.93
N THR A 96 1.94 1.35 2.72
CA THR A 96 1.38 2.41 1.88
C THR A 96 2.04 2.35 0.51
N VAL A 97 1.24 2.45 -0.53
CA VAL A 97 1.67 2.36 -1.93
C VAL A 97 1.47 3.71 -2.60
N TYR A 98 2.54 4.26 -3.13
CA TYR A 98 2.54 5.50 -3.92
C TYR A 98 2.97 5.21 -5.34
N ASP A 99 2.43 5.96 -6.28
CA ASP A 99 3.03 6.08 -7.60
C ASP A 99 4.35 6.85 -7.48
N TYR A 100 5.42 6.32 -8.06
CA TYR A 100 6.76 6.91 -7.90
C TYR A 100 6.92 8.22 -8.67
N ASP A 101 6.28 8.34 -9.85
CA ASP A 101 6.46 9.47 -10.76
C ASP A 101 5.54 10.63 -10.39
N THR A 102 4.28 10.36 -10.04
CA THR A 102 3.30 11.38 -9.65
C THR A 102 3.27 11.66 -8.15
N ASN A 103 3.85 10.78 -7.34
CA ASN A 103 3.81 10.80 -5.88
C ASN A 103 2.38 10.72 -5.29
N GLU A 104 1.41 10.28 -6.09
CA GLU A 104 0.03 10.10 -5.66
C GLU A 104 -0.13 8.82 -4.82
N LEU A 105 -0.99 8.89 -3.82
CA LEU A 105 -1.35 7.73 -3.01
C LEU A 105 -2.28 6.80 -3.79
N ILE A 106 -1.81 5.57 -4.07
CA ILE A 106 -2.63 4.53 -4.72
C ILE A 106 -3.49 3.81 -3.68
N GLY A 107 -2.94 3.53 -2.51
CA GLY A 107 -3.69 2.91 -1.42
C GLY A 107 -2.84 2.60 -0.19
N ASP A 108 -3.54 2.26 0.90
CA ASP A 108 -2.95 1.89 2.19
C ASP A 108 -3.50 0.53 2.61
N LEU A 109 -2.63 -0.40 2.95
CA LEU A 109 -2.96 -1.78 3.33
C LEU A 109 -2.85 -1.92 4.85
N THR A 110 -3.92 -1.55 5.55
CA THR A 110 -3.97 -1.49 7.02
C THR A 110 -4.46 -2.77 7.67
N ASP A 111 -5.27 -3.57 6.96
CA ASP A 111 -5.94 -4.72 7.51
C ASP A 111 -5.41 -6.02 6.90
N LYS A 112 -5.31 -7.07 7.72
CA LYS A 112 -4.90 -8.41 7.28
C LYS A 112 -5.83 -8.94 6.19
N GLY A 113 -5.24 -9.40 5.09
CA GLY A 113 -5.99 -9.95 3.96
C GLY A 113 -6.61 -8.89 3.06
N GLN A 114 -6.41 -7.61 3.33
CA GLN A 114 -6.83 -6.52 2.44
C GLN A 114 -6.10 -6.63 1.11
N GLU A 115 -6.84 -6.48 0.02
CA GLU A 115 -6.32 -6.55 -1.35
C GLU A 115 -6.33 -5.17 -2.00
N LEU A 116 -5.26 -4.86 -2.73
CA LEU A 116 -5.12 -3.62 -3.49
C LEU A 116 -4.63 -3.95 -4.92
N VAL A 117 -5.43 -3.61 -5.92
CA VAL A 117 -5.02 -3.74 -7.32
C VAL A 117 -4.09 -2.58 -7.64
N VAL A 118 -2.81 -2.86 -7.90
CA VAL A 118 -1.77 -1.85 -8.18
C VAL A 118 -1.49 -1.66 -9.66
N ALA A 119 -1.77 -2.69 -10.48
CA ALA A 119 -1.72 -2.60 -11.93
C ALA A 119 -2.75 -3.54 -12.56
N LYS A 120 -3.62 -3.01 -13.43
CA LYS A 120 -4.67 -3.79 -14.09
C LYS A 120 -4.16 -4.47 -15.34
N GLY A 121 -4.53 -5.75 -15.50
CA GLY A 121 -4.32 -6.49 -16.74
C GLY A 121 -5.21 -5.97 -17.87
N GLY A 122 -4.65 -5.96 -19.08
CA GLY A 122 -5.34 -5.51 -20.27
C GLY A 122 -6.52 -6.43 -20.64
N ARG A 123 -7.54 -5.85 -21.24
CA ARG A 123 -8.70 -6.59 -21.79
C ARG A 123 -8.27 -7.36 -23.05
N GLY A 124 -8.79 -8.58 -23.23
CA GLY A 124 -8.64 -9.31 -24.49
C GLY A 124 -9.30 -8.60 -25.67
N GLY A 125 -8.66 -8.65 -26.82
CA GLY A 125 -9.19 -8.12 -28.07
C GLY A 125 -10.36 -8.96 -28.58
N ARG A 126 -11.30 -8.34 -29.25
CA ARG A 126 -12.48 -9.01 -29.83
C ARG A 126 -12.12 -9.67 -31.18
N GLY A 127 -12.57 -10.89 -31.40
CA GLY A 127 -12.49 -11.58 -32.69
C GLY A 127 -13.47 -11.02 -33.73
N ASN A 128 -13.26 -11.40 -35.00
CA ASN A 128 -14.05 -10.87 -36.11
C ASN A 128 -15.56 -11.20 -36.03
N ILE A 129 -15.95 -12.17 -35.26
CA ILE A 129 -17.37 -12.51 -35.00
C ILE A 129 -18.18 -11.31 -34.50
N HIS A 130 -17.57 -10.45 -33.67
CA HIS A 130 -18.23 -9.29 -33.09
C HIS A 130 -18.39 -8.10 -34.04
N PHE A 131 -17.84 -8.20 -35.23
CA PHE A 131 -17.85 -7.11 -36.22
C PHE A 131 -18.73 -7.41 -37.44
N ALA A 132 -19.35 -8.58 -37.45
CA ALA A 132 -20.33 -8.94 -38.49
C ALA A 132 -21.56 -8.03 -38.40
N THR A 133 -21.95 -7.48 -39.51
CA THR A 133 -23.15 -6.67 -39.68
C THR A 133 -23.94 -7.13 -40.89
N SER A 134 -25.17 -6.66 -41.07
CA SER A 134 -25.99 -6.94 -42.25
C SER A 134 -25.34 -6.42 -43.55
N VAL A 135 -24.50 -5.41 -43.47
CA VAL A 135 -23.79 -4.83 -44.64
C VAL A 135 -22.45 -5.50 -44.88
N ASN A 136 -21.72 -5.85 -43.81
CA ASN A 136 -20.45 -6.59 -43.87
C ASN A 136 -20.61 -7.91 -43.10
N THR A 137 -20.95 -8.96 -43.78
CA THR A 137 -21.20 -10.30 -43.20
C THR A 137 -19.91 -11.09 -42.95
N ALA A 138 -18.80 -10.69 -43.56
CA ALA A 138 -17.49 -11.35 -43.44
C ALA A 138 -16.36 -10.35 -43.12
N PRO A 139 -16.42 -9.69 -41.96
CA PRO A 139 -15.42 -8.66 -41.60
C PRO A 139 -14.04 -9.26 -41.38
N GLU A 140 -13.03 -8.64 -41.94
CA GLU A 140 -11.60 -8.93 -41.69
C GLU A 140 -11.02 -8.03 -40.60
N ILE A 141 -11.79 -7.80 -39.53
CA ILE A 141 -11.42 -6.94 -38.41
C ILE A 141 -11.35 -7.76 -37.14
N ALA A 142 -10.27 -7.63 -36.40
CA ALA A 142 -10.17 -8.02 -34.99
C ALA A 142 -9.53 -6.89 -34.16
N GLU A 143 -9.77 -6.88 -32.88
CA GLU A 143 -9.09 -5.97 -31.94
C GLU A 143 -7.85 -6.65 -31.40
N ASN A 144 -6.75 -5.90 -31.28
CA ASN A 144 -5.59 -6.33 -30.49
C ASN A 144 -5.95 -6.30 -29.00
N GLY A 145 -5.29 -7.11 -28.20
CA GLY A 145 -5.41 -7.06 -26.76
C GLY A 145 -4.96 -5.70 -26.21
N GLU A 146 -5.67 -5.22 -25.23
CA GLU A 146 -5.32 -4.01 -24.51
C GLU A 146 -3.98 -4.20 -23.80
N PRO A 147 -3.06 -3.23 -23.82
CA PRO A 147 -1.84 -3.28 -23.00
C PRO A 147 -2.21 -3.32 -21.51
N GLY A 148 -1.45 -4.07 -20.72
CA GLY A 148 -1.54 -3.98 -19.26
C GLY A 148 -0.97 -2.66 -18.75
N GLU A 149 -1.33 -2.28 -17.54
CA GLU A 149 -0.77 -1.11 -16.88
C GLU A 149 0.67 -1.38 -16.44
N ASP A 150 1.56 -0.46 -16.76
CA ASP A 150 2.94 -0.44 -16.30
C ASP A 150 3.10 0.72 -15.32
N ARG A 151 3.59 0.43 -14.10
CA ARG A 151 3.79 1.46 -13.07
C ARG A 151 5.10 1.25 -12.35
N VAL A 152 5.66 2.35 -11.89
CA VAL A 152 6.75 2.37 -10.93
C VAL A 152 6.17 2.78 -9.58
N LEU A 153 6.31 1.90 -8.58
CA LEU A 153 5.70 2.08 -7.28
C LEU A 153 6.76 2.34 -6.21
N ARG A 154 6.45 3.23 -5.29
CA ARG A 154 7.15 3.40 -4.04
C ARG A 154 6.32 2.79 -2.92
N LEU A 155 6.87 1.78 -2.28
CA LEU A 155 6.30 1.15 -1.11
C LEU A 155 6.91 1.77 0.14
N GLU A 156 6.08 2.19 1.06
CA GLU A 156 6.48 2.66 2.38
C GLU A 156 5.78 1.82 3.43
N LEU A 157 6.56 1.20 4.29
CA LEU A 157 6.03 0.49 5.44
C LEU A 157 5.93 1.50 6.59
N LYS A 158 4.71 1.92 6.89
CA LYS A 158 4.44 2.69 8.11
C LYS A 158 4.49 1.71 9.27
N LEU A 159 5.67 1.56 9.84
CA LEU A 159 5.86 0.73 11.01
C LEU A 159 5.00 1.24 12.15
N LEU A 160 4.02 0.44 12.43
CA LEU A 160 3.28 0.51 13.67
C LEU A 160 4.11 -0.28 14.68
N ALA A 161 4.63 0.36 15.71
CA ALA A 161 5.14 -0.38 16.84
C ALA A 161 3.97 -1.08 17.51
N ASP A 162 4.07 -2.38 17.73
CA ASP A 162 3.07 -3.13 18.50
C ASP A 162 3.05 -2.62 19.93
N VAL A 163 4.22 -2.23 20.47
CA VAL A 163 4.43 -1.79 21.83
C VAL A 163 5.09 -0.42 21.87
N GLY A 164 4.49 0.53 22.57
CA GLY A 164 5.03 1.85 22.83
C GLY A 164 5.64 1.98 24.21
N LEU A 165 6.89 2.46 24.32
CA LEU A 165 7.51 2.81 25.59
C LEU A 165 7.19 4.26 25.93
N VAL A 166 6.54 4.49 27.06
CA VAL A 166 6.25 5.83 27.58
C VAL A 166 6.88 6.03 28.97
N GLY A 167 7.20 7.24 29.30
CA GLY A 167 7.84 7.57 30.58
C GLY A 167 8.70 8.82 30.47
N PHE A 168 9.07 9.40 31.57
CA PHE A 168 9.94 10.57 31.64
C PHE A 168 11.32 10.33 31.02
N PRO A 169 12.08 11.39 30.69
CA PRO A 169 13.47 11.26 30.29
C PRO A 169 14.30 10.53 31.35
N SER A 170 15.29 9.78 30.92
CA SER A 170 16.24 9.06 31.77
C SER A 170 15.67 7.92 32.62
N VAL A 171 14.39 7.52 32.42
CA VAL A 171 13.81 6.36 33.11
C VAL A 171 14.28 5.00 32.55
N GLY A 172 15.13 5.01 31.52
CA GLY A 172 15.69 3.78 30.95
C GLY A 172 14.95 3.23 29.73
N LYS A 173 14.05 3.97 29.04
CA LYS A 173 13.34 3.54 27.83
C LYS A 173 14.27 3.04 26.73
N SER A 174 15.20 3.89 26.30
CA SER A 174 16.14 3.55 25.22
C SER A 174 17.13 2.45 25.63
N THR A 175 17.45 2.34 26.91
CA THR A 175 18.26 1.24 27.45
C THR A 175 17.49 -0.08 27.38
N LEU A 176 16.22 -0.09 27.82
CA LEU A 176 15.35 -1.28 27.71
C LEU A 176 15.24 -1.71 26.26
N LEU A 177 14.96 -0.76 25.35
CA LEU A 177 14.88 -1.05 23.92
C LEU A 177 16.17 -1.67 23.38
N SER A 178 17.33 -1.15 23.73
CA SER A 178 18.63 -1.64 23.24
C SER A 178 18.99 -3.04 23.76
N VAL A 179 18.57 -3.36 24.99
CA VAL A 179 18.85 -4.64 25.65
C VAL A 179 17.91 -5.75 25.14
N THR A 180 16.67 -5.42 24.83
CA THR A 180 15.66 -6.41 24.38
C THR A 180 15.69 -6.68 22.89
N THR A 181 16.33 -5.81 22.10
CA THR A 181 16.40 -5.96 20.64
C THR A 181 17.67 -6.66 20.19
N LYS A 182 17.54 -7.73 19.39
CA LYS A 182 18.69 -8.48 18.82
C LYS A 182 19.49 -7.70 17.75
N ALA A 183 18.89 -6.66 17.16
CA ALA A 183 19.55 -5.78 16.20
C ALA A 183 19.67 -4.39 16.81
N LYS A 184 20.73 -3.63 16.49
CA LYS A 184 20.84 -2.22 16.94
C LYS A 184 19.55 -1.48 16.59
N PRO A 185 18.89 -0.81 17.56
CA PRO A 185 17.73 -0.01 17.29
C PRO A 185 18.00 0.94 16.12
N LYS A 186 17.09 0.99 15.16
CA LYS A 186 17.22 1.93 14.07
C LYS A 186 16.49 3.22 14.40
N ILE A 187 17.17 4.31 14.14
CA ILE A 187 16.56 5.63 14.09
C ILE A 187 15.68 5.66 12.84
N ALA A 188 14.38 5.63 13.01
CA ALA A 188 13.44 5.76 11.88
C ALA A 188 13.23 7.25 11.60
N ALA A 189 13.84 7.73 10.50
CA ALA A 189 13.65 9.11 10.03
C ALA A 189 12.31 9.19 9.27
N TYR A 190 11.25 9.53 9.97
CA TYR A 190 9.98 9.87 9.32
C TYR A 190 10.03 11.32 8.85
N GLN A 191 9.74 11.60 7.58
CA GLN A 191 9.79 12.96 6.97
C GLN A 191 8.88 13.98 7.66
N PHE A 192 8.00 13.53 8.56
CA PHE A 192 7.01 14.34 9.27
C PHE A 192 7.22 14.37 10.79
N THR A 193 8.32 13.81 11.32
CA THR A 193 8.65 13.88 12.75
C THR A 193 9.97 14.64 12.96
N THR A 194 9.95 15.63 13.79
CA THR A 194 11.17 16.35 14.24
C THR A 194 11.94 15.55 15.31
N LEU A 195 11.27 14.57 15.95
CA LEU A 195 11.87 13.62 16.87
C LEU A 195 11.76 12.22 16.24
N THR A 196 12.89 11.62 15.93
CA THR A 196 12.98 10.29 15.33
C THR A 196 12.83 9.22 16.41
N PRO A 197 11.77 8.37 16.39
CA PRO A 197 11.64 7.28 17.34
C PRO A 197 12.70 6.21 17.08
N ASN A 198 13.20 5.62 18.16
CA ASN A 198 14.02 4.42 18.07
C ASN A 198 13.10 3.21 18.02
N LEU A 199 13.24 2.41 16.97
CA LEU A 199 12.49 1.18 16.75
C LEU A 199 13.36 -0.04 16.94
N GLY A 200 12.83 -1.07 17.58
CA GLY A 200 13.48 -2.35 17.76
C GLY A 200 12.53 -3.53 17.61
N MET A 201 13.06 -4.65 17.13
CA MET A 201 12.34 -5.94 17.09
C MET A 201 12.77 -6.78 18.28
N VAL A 202 11.82 -7.15 19.11
CA VAL A 202 11.98 -8.11 20.20
C VAL A 202 11.64 -9.49 19.66
N ILE A 203 12.56 -10.45 19.81
CA ILE A 203 12.36 -11.84 19.40
C ILE A 203 12.54 -12.71 20.64
N LEU A 204 11.45 -13.35 21.04
CA LEU A 204 11.43 -14.25 22.18
C LEU A 204 12.04 -15.61 21.86
N PRO A 205 12.50 -16.36 22.88
CA PRO A 205 13.05 -17.71 22.69
C PRO A 205 12.04 -18.71 22.11
N ASP A 206 10.75 -18.50 22.32
CA ASP A 206 9.63 -19.31 21.81
C ASP A 206 9.29 -19.03 20.34
N GLY A 207 10.00 -18.08 19.71
CA GLY A 207 9.80 -17.71 18.30
C GLY A 207 8.76 -16.62 18.06
N ARG A 208 8.05 -16.15 19.09
CA ARG A 208 7.18 -14.97 18.97
C ARG A 208 8.03 -13.71 18.87
N ASP A 209 7.55 -12.74 18.14
CA ASP A 209 8.20 -11.46 17.97
C ASP A 209 7.20 -10.31 17.96
N PHE A 210 7.64 -9.12 18.36
CA PHE A 210 6.86 -7.89 18.27
C PHE A 210 7.78 -6.68 18.08
N SER A 211 7.23 -5.62 17.51
CA SER A 211 7.94 -4.36 17.34
C SER A 211 7.72 -3.44 18.53
N MET A 212 8.80 -2.83 19.02
CA MET A 212 8.78 -1.90 20.15
C MET A 212 9.39 -0.57 19.76
N ALA A 213 8.74 0.54 20.14
CA ALA A 213 9.21 1.89 19.88
C ALA A 213 9.44 2.65 21.17
N ASP A 214 10.59 3.33 21.26
CA ASP A 214 10.79 4.41 22.24
C ASP A 214 10.06 5.63 21.71
N LEU A 215 9.08 6.10 22.49
CA LEU A 215 8.23 7.23 22.17
C LEU A 215 8.76 8.49 22.89
N PRO A 216 9.73 9.22 22.30
CA PRO A 216 10.25 10.45 22.88
C PRO A 216 9.23 11.59 22.72
N GLY A 217 9.10 12.47 23.70
CA GLY A 217 8.31 13.70 23.58
C GLY A 217 6.98 13.76 24.33
N LEU A 218 6.66 12.75 25.15
CA LEU A 218 5.62 12.86 26.18
C LEU A 218 6.23 13.56 27.39
N ILE A 219 6.33 14.89 27.36
CA ILE A 219 6.82 15.71 28.47
C ILE A 219 6.09 17.05 28.44
N GLU A 220 5.89 17.64 29.61
CA GLU A 220 5.24 18.92 29.88
C GLU A 220 5.20 19.90 28.71
N GLY A 221 3.98 20.16 28.19
CA GLY A 221 3.73 21.16 27.16
C GLY A 221 3.43 20.63 25.76
N ALA A 222 3.47 19.33 25.48
CA ALA A 222 3.12 18.77 24.18
C ALA A 222 1.65 19.03 23.80
N SER A 223 0.76 19.20 24.78
CA SER A 223 -0.66 19.54 24.61
C SER A 223 -0.92 21.03 24.39
N GLN A 224 0.05 21.91 24.61
CA GLN A 224 -0.14 23.36 24.52
C GLN A 224 0.25 24.02 23.19
N GLY A 225 0.24 23.28 22.09
CA GLY A 225 0.05 23.95 20.79
C GLY A 225 1.30 24.35 20.01
N VAL A 226 2.46 23.76 20.25
CA VAL A 226 3.57 23.86 19.29
C VAL A 226 3.64 22.58 18.50
N GLY A 227 2.89 22.49 17.41
CA GLY A 227 2.88 21.55 16.27
C GLY A 227 3.58 20.19 16.26
N LEU A 228 4.37 19.87 17.24
CA LEU A 228 5.25 18.70 17.35
C LEU A 228 4.60 17.49 18.05
N GLY A 229 3.68 17.75 19.01
CA GLY A 229 3.04 16.68 19.80
C GLY A 229 1.98 15.89 19.02
N ILE A 230 1.18 16.55 18.21
CA ILE A 230 0.00 15.94 17.55
C ILE A 230 0.39 14.89 16.50
N GLN A 231 1.40 15.13 15.71
CA GLN A 231 1.84 14.17 14.68
C GLN A 231 2.48 12.91 15.28
N PHE A 232 3.17 13.09 16.41
CA PHE A 232 3.81 12.01 17.12
C PHE A 232 2.82 11.10 17.85
N LEU A 233 1.79 11.65 18.45
CA LEU A 233 0.76 10.90 19.18
C LEU A 233 -0.11 10.05 18.26
N ARG A 234 -0.19 10.37 16.95
CA ARG A 234 -0.76 9.47 15.93
C ARG A 234 -0.02 8.12 15.81
N HIS A 235 1.26 8.06 16.21
CA HIS A 235 2.00 6.80 16.24
C HIS A 235 1.68 5.99 17.50
N VAL A 236 1.46 6.67 18.63
CA VAL A 236 0.97 6.03 19.87
C VAL A 236 -0.44 5.48 19.67
N GLU A 237 -1.29 6.19 18.92
CA GLU A 237 -2.65 5.76 18.59
C GLU A 237 -2.68 4.36 17.92
N ARG A 238 -1.64 4.03 17.20
CA ARG A 238 -1.54 2.78 16.45
C ARG A 238 -0.84 1.66 17.21
N THR A 239 -0.22 1.92 18.36
CA THR A 239 0.34 0.86 19.21
C THR A 239 -0.77 0.04 19.86
N LYS A 240 -0.54 -1.26 20.06
CA LYS A 240 -1.49 -2.18 20.69
C LYS A 240 -1.39 -2.13 22.20
N VAL A 241 -0.16 -2.06 22.73
CA VAL A 241 0.16 -2.09 24.15
C VAL A 241 1.10 -0.93 24.51
N ILE A 242 0.95 -0.38 25.69
CA ILE A 242 1.81 0.65 26.25
C ILE A 242 2.59 0.08 27.43
N LEU A 243 3.92 0.22 27.42
CA LEU A 243 4.75 -0.03 28.58
C LEU A 243 5.07 1.32 29.23
N HIS A 244 4.49 1.58 30.40
CA HIS A 244 4.70 2.79 31.14
C HIS A 244 5.84 2.63 32.15
N LEU A 245 7.00 3.19 31.84
CA LEU A 245 8.20 3.11 32.66
C LEU A 245 8.21 4.24 33.69
N VAL A 246 8.32 3.84 34.95
CA VAL A 246 8.48 4.76 36.10
C VAL A 246 9.83 4.48 36.77
N SER A 247 10.63 5.51 37.00
CA SER A 247 11.95 5.38 37.60
C SER A 247 11.85 5.19 39.11
N MET A 248 12.53 4.16 39.62
CA MET A 248 12.68 3.93 41.06
C MET A 248 14.01 4.49 41.62
N ASP A 249 14.74 5.31 40.83
CA ASP A 249 15.93 5.99 41.33
C ASP A 249 15.55 7.07 42.37
N PRO A 250 15.99 6.95 43.62
CA PRO A 250 15.72 7.96 44.65
C PRO A 250 16.43 9.30 44.39
N ASN A 251 17.50 9.29 43.57
CA ASN A 251 18.32 10.50 43.35
C ASN A 251 17.75 11.38 42.21
N ASN A 252 16.67 10.96 41.52
CA ASN A 252 16.10 11.73 40.41
C ASN A 252 15.29 12.97 40.85
N GLY A 253 15.08 13.15 42.16
CA GLY A 253 14.39 14.32 42.74
C GLY A 253 12.88 14.40 42.43
N ARG A 254 12.27 13.32 41.96
CA ARG A 254 10.86 13.25 41.58
C ARG A 254 10.14 12.11 42.28
N GLU A 255 8.86 12.33 42.60
CA GLU A 255 8.00 11.30 43.14
C GLU A 255 7.48 10.37 42.02
N ALA A 256 7.57 9.04 42.22
CA ALA A 256 7.18 8.06 41.22
C ALA A 256 5.68 8.13 40.87
N ILE A 257 4.85 8.49 41.84
CA ILE A 257 3.40 8.61 41.65
C ILE A 257 3.04 9.84 40.80
N ASP A 258 3.73 10.95 41.00
CA ASP A 258 3.52 12.19 40.25
C ASP A 258 3.94 12.00 38.77
N ASP A 259 5.09 11.36 38.56
CA ASP A 259 5.55 10.99 37.21
C ASP A 259 4.52 10.12 36.49
N TYR A 260 3.96 9.12 37.16
CA TYR A 260 2.91 8.24 36.62
C TYR A 260 1.65 9.03 36.24
N HIS A 261 1.14 9.88 37.13
CA HIS A 261 -0.06 10.65 36.86
C HIS A 261 0.11 11.70 35.77
N THR A 262 1.28 12.31 35.69
CA THR A 262 1.57 13.29 34.65
C THR A 262 1.47 12.65 33.25
N ILE A 263 2.13 11.52 33.06
CA ILE A 263 2.06 10.78 31.79
C ILE A 263 0.64 10.30 31.52
N LYS A 264 -0.06 9.77 32.50
CA LYS A 264 -1.44 9.29 32.33
C LYS A 264 -2.41 10.41 31.96
N LYS A 265 -2.20 11.60 32.52
CA LYS A 265 -2.96 12.81 32.16
C LYS A 265 -2.69 13.25 30.72
N GLU A 266 -1.43 13.19 30.28
CA GLU A 266 -1.07 13.51 28.91
C GLU A 266 -1.69 12.53 27.90
N LEU A 267 -1.67 11.22 28.19
CA LEU A 267 -2.30 10.19 27.37
C LEU A 267 -3.82 10.37 27.28
N LYS A 268 -4.46 10.86 28.34
CA LYS A 268 -5.89 11.14 28.39
C LYS A 268 -6.29 12.40 27.64
N ASN A 269 -5.46 13.43 27.65
CA ASN A 269 -5.74 14.72 27.03
C ASN A 269 -5.57 14.71 25.50
N TYR A 270 -5.18 13.59 24.95
CA TYR A 270 -5.03 13.45 23.51
C TYR A 270 -6.40 13.28 22.81
N GLU A 271 -6.51 13.69 21.52
CA GLU A 271 -7.75 13.64 20.72
C GLU A 271 -8.42 12.25 20.71
N THR A 272 -7.61 11.20 20.71
CA THR A 272 -8.03 9.82 20.90
C THR A 272 -7.58 9.39 22.29
N ASP A 273 -8.52 9.19 23.21
CA ASP A 273 -8.26 8.79 24.61
C ASP A 273 -7.37 7.52 24.67
N LEU A 274 -6.06 7.74 24.67
CA LEU A 274 -5.05 6.67 24.68
C LEU A 274 -4.97 5.98 26.06
N SER A 275 -5.60 6.54 27.09
CA SER A 275 -5.67 5.91 28.43
C SER A 275 -6.50 4.62 28.47
N LYS A 276 -7.26 4.34 27.41
CA LYS A 276 -8.06 3.09 27.24
C LYS A 276 -7.25 1.92 26.69
N LYS A 277 -6.03 2.16 26.25
CA LYS A 277 -5.17 1.07 25.74
C LYS A 277 -4.71 0.17 26.86
N ARG A 278 -4.38 -1.07 26.50
CA ARG A 278 -3.76 -2.01 27.45
C ARG A 278 -2.40 -1.47 27.87
N GLU A 279 -2.24 -1.25 29.18
CA GLU A 279 -1.05 -0.67 29.80
C GLU A 279 -0.39 -1.69 30.73
N LEU A 280 0.94 -1.76 30.72
CA LEU A 280 1.72 -2.46 31.74
C LEU A 280 2.60 -1.45 32.48
N ILE A 281 2.49 -1.41 33.80
CA ILE A 281 3.27 -0.50 34.66
C ILE A 281 4.61 -1.17 34.97
N VAL A 282 5.71 -0.46 34.63
CA VAL A 282 7.05 -0.98 34.74
C VAL A 282 7.88 -0.08 35.68
N ALA A 283 8.23 -0.64 36.83
CA ALA A 283 9.19 -0.03 37.76
C ALA A 283 10.61 -0.31 37.26
N SER A 284 11.28 0.70 36.76
CA SER A 284 12.60 0.60 36.15
C SER A 284 13.71 1.00 37.13
N GLN A 285 14.97 0.66 36.78
CA GLN A 285 16.17 1.01 37.59
C GLN A 285 16.21 0.36 39.00
N MET A 286 15.72 -0.87 39.09
CA MET A 286 15.69 -1.63 40.35
C MET A 286 17.07 -2.08 40.84
N ASP A 287 18.14 -1.77 40.12
CA ASP A 287 19.54 -2.02 40.51
C ASP A 287 20.13 -0.92 41.40
N ILE A 288 19.43 0.22 41.53
CA ILE A 288 19.92 1.37 42.29
C ILE A 288 19.61 1.16 43.80
N PRO A 289 20.56 1.43 44.71
CA PRO A 289 20.28 1.41 46.15
C PRO A 289 19.14 2.33 46.54
N GLY A 290 18.19 1.84 47.35
CA GLY A 290 17.00 2.58 47.77
C GLY A 290 15.79 2.49 46.81
N ALA A 291 15.92 1.80 45.66
CA ALA A 291 14.83 1.61 44.73
C ALA A 291 13.67 0.76 45.32
N GLU A 292 13.97 -0.19 46.18
CA GLU A 292 12.95 -1.02 46.86
C GLU A 292 12.04 -0.21 47.80
N GLU A 293 12.58 0.75 48.50
CA GLU A 293 11.81 1.65 49.38
C GLU A 293 10.87 2.54 48.57
N LYS A 294 11.37 3.16 47.50
CA LYS A 294 10.58 3.99 46.59
C LYS A 294 9.49 3.16 45.87
N LEU A 295 9.79 1.94 45.52
CA LEU A 295 8.80 1.01 44.94
C LEU A 295 7.68 0.68 45.95
N ALA A 296 8.03 0.46 47.24
CA ALA A 296 7.04 0.17 48.26
C ALA A 296 6.07 1.36 48.47
N GLU A 297 6.60 2.59 48.45
CA GLU A 297 5.81 3.82 48.49
C GLU A 297 4.91 3.96 47.28
N PHE A 298 5.44 3.73 46.08
CA PHE A 298 4.69 3.76 44.83
C PHE A 298 3.56 2.73 44.80
N LYS A 299 3.82 1.49 45.22
CA LYS A 299 2.80 0.43 45.34
C LYS A 299 1.71 0.79 46.34
N LYS A 300 2.09 1.42 47.46
CA LYS A 300 1.13 1.85 48.48
C LYS A 300 0.24 3.00 47.98
N ALA A 301 0.81 3.96 47.25
CA ALA A 301 0.08 5.07 46.65
C ALA A 301 -0.93 4.58 45.61
N LEU A 302 -0.52 3.72 44.67
CA LEU A 302 -1.41 3.16 43.65
C LEU A 302 -2.56 2.32 44.24
N LYS A 303 -2.29 1.53 45.31
CA LYS A 303 -3.33 0.78 46.00
C LYS A 303 -4.33 1.71 46.72
N ALA A 304 -3.88 2.84 47.28
CA ALA A 304 -4.74 3.81 47.88
C ALA A 304 -5.73 4.47 46.90
N GLU A 305 -5.35 4.53 45.61
CA GLU A 305 -6.18 5.01 44.51
C GLU A 305 -7.05 3.92 43.88
N GLY A 306 -6.98 2.67 44.39
CA GLY A 306 -7.78 1.55 43.90
C GLY A 306 -7.19 0.87 42.65
N ASN A 307 -5.97 1.24 42.24
CA ASN A 307 -5.28 0.56 41.13
C ASN A 307 -4.54 -0.68 41.68
N ASN A 308 -4.99 -1.88 41.23
CA ASN A 308 -4.41 -3.16 41.60
C ASN A 308 -3.66 -3.84 40.44
N GLU A 309 -3.31 -3.10 39.39
CA GLU A 309 -2.59 -3.67 38.25
C GLU A 309 -1.20 -4.18 38.66
N PRO A 310 -0.70 -5.27 38.05
CA PRO A 310 0.60 -5.81 38.34
C PRO A 310 1.70 -4.82 37.93
N ILE A 311 2.65 -4.59 38.84
CA ILE A 311 3.83 -3.76 38.56
C ILE A 311 5.01 -4.68 38.27
N TYR A 312 5.63 -4.48 37.11
CA TYR A 312 6.81 -5.24 36.68
C TYR A 312 8.08 -4.55 37.14
N GLU A 313 8.84 -5.26 37.96
CA GLU A 313 10.12 -4.77 38.52
C GLU A 313 11.26 -5.18 37.59
N ILE A 314 11.95 -4.19 36.99
CA ILE A 314 13.02 -4.47 36.05
C ILE A 314 14.31 -3.69 36.34
N SER A 315 15.42 -4.30 35.95
CA SER A 315 16.69 -3.61 35.73
C SER A 315 17.19 -3.94 34.32
N SER A 316 17.22 -2.93 33.47
CA SER A 316 17.76 -3.08 32.10
C SER A 316 19.28 -3.36 32.10
N VAL A 317 20.00 -2.96 33.15
CA VAL A 317 21.44 -3.14 33.28
C VAL A 317 21.77 -4.59 33.68
N THR A 318 21.05 -5.14 34.68
CA THR A 318 21.25 -6.50 35.18
C THR A 318 20.41 -7.55 34.47
N HIS A 319 19.54 -7.16 33.56
CA HIS A 319 18.53 -7.99 32.85
C HIS A 319 17.49 -8.65 33.78
N LYS A 320 17.46 -8.28 35.06
CA LYS A 320 16.50 -8.84 36.04
C LYS A 320 15.06 -8.43 35.66
N GLY A 321 14.15 -9.39 35.56
CA GLY A 321 12.73 -9.14 35.30
C GLY A 321 12.38 -8.85 33.81
N VAL A 322 13.37 -8.62 32.96
CA VAL A 322 13.15 -8.21 31.55
C VAL A 322 12.50 -9.33 30.74
N ASP A 323 12.97 -10.57 30.85
CA ASP A 323 12.42 -11.72 30.09
C ASP A 323 10.95 -11.97 30.40
N LYS A 324 10.58 -11.87 31.70
CA LYS A 324 9.18 -12.01 32.12
C LYS A 324 8.32 -10.89 31.54
N LEU A 325 8.77 -9.63 31.63
CA LEU A 325 8.05 -8.48 31.06
C LEU A 325 7.83 -8.69 29.56
N MET A 326 8.85 -9.10 28.81
CA MET A 326 8.76 -9.31 27.35
C MET A 326 7.78 -10.44 27.00
N SER A 327 7.80 -11.54 27.76
CA SER A 327 6.87 -12.66 27.55
C SER A 327 5.42 -12.26 27.81
N ASP A 328 5.14 -11.56 28.91
CA ASP A 328 3.79 -11.10 29.24
C ASP A 328 3.31 -10.02 28.27
N THR A 329 4.22 -9.15 27.81
CA THR A 329 3.93 -8.18 26.74
C THR A 329 3.52 -8.87 25.44
N ALA A 330 4.23 -9.94 25.03
CA ALA A 330 3.87 -10.70 23.82
C ALA A 330 2.50 -11.39 23.94
N ASN A 331 2.18 -11.92 25.13
CA ASN A 331 0.86 -12.48 25.39
C ASN A 331 -0.22 -11.41 25.18
N LEU A 332 -0.04 -10.23 25.78
CA LEU A 332 -0.99 -9.14 25.70
C LEU A 332 -1.15 -8.59 24.26
N VAL A 333 -0.05 -8.51 23.50
CA VAL A 333 -0.10 -8.14 22.07
C VAL A 333 -0.94 -9.15 21.28
N THR A 334 -0.75 -10.45 21.55
CA THR A 334 -1.51 -11.52 20.89
C THR A 334 -3.00 -11.47 21.25
N GLU A 335 -3.34 -11.21 22.51
CA GLU A 335 -4.72 -11.04 22.95
C GLU A 335 -5.41 -9.86 22.25
N VAL A 336 -4.75 -8.71 22.18
CA VAL A 336 -5.28 -7.52 21.48
C VAL A 336 -5.46 -7.80 19.98
N GLU A 337 -4.54 -8.54 19.36
CA GLU A 337 -4.68 -8.96 17.95
C GLU A 337 -5.89 -9.85 17.73
N GLN A 338 -6.18 -10.76 18.66
CA GLN A 338 -7.35 -11.62 18.58
C GLN A 338 -8.66 -10.84 18.79
N GLU A 339 -8.71 -9.95 19.79
CA GLU A 339 -9.86 -9.06 20.03
C GLU A 339 -10.17 -8.20 18.79
N GLN A 340 -9.15 -7.60 18.16
CA GLN A 340 -9.31 -6.82 16.93
C GLN A 340 -9.77 -7.67 15.74
N ALA A 341 -9.28 -8.90 15.61
CA ALA A 341 -9.71 -9.82 14.56
C ALA A 341 -11.17 -10.25 14.69
N GLU A 342 -11.70 -10.36 15.92
CA GLU A 342 -13.11 -10.70 16.18
C GLU A 342 -14.06 -9.51 15.95
N GLU A 343 -13.58 -8.26 16.11
CA GLU A 343 -14.38 -7.05 15.87
C GLU A 343 -14.50 -6.68 14.38
N GLN A 344 -13.54 -7.04 13.55
CA GLN A 344 -13.50 -6.71 12.12
C GLN A 344 -14.70 -7.18 11.29
N PRO A 345 -15.30 -8.38 11.46
CA PRO A 345 -16.45 -8.80 10.67
C PRO A 345 -17.70 -7.94 10.88
N LYS A 346 -17.80 -7.20 11.98
CA LYS A 346 -18.92 -6.28 12.24
C LYS A 346 -18.77 -4.91 11.57
N LEU A 347 -17.53 -4.49 11.27
CA LEU A 347 -17.23 -3.24 10.55
C LEU A 347 -17.19 -3.42 9.02
N ALA A 348 -16.78 -4.58 8.52
CA ALA A 348 -16.67 -4.86 7.08
C ALA A 348 -18.01 -4.76 6.33
N GLN A 349 -19.15 -4.91 7.02
CA GLN A 349 -20.49 -4.69 6.45
C GLN A 349 -20.82 -3.21 6.22
N LYS A 350 -19.99 -2.27 6.65
CA LYS A 350 -20.16 -0.81 6.49
C LYS A 350 -19.22 -0.14 5.50
N ILE A 351 -18.29 -0.87 4.89
CA ILE A 351 -17.36 -0.29 3.92
C ILE A 351 -18.07 -0.16 2.58
N LYS A 352 -18.34 1.08 2.29
CA LYS A 352 -18.98 1.68 1.13
C LYS A 352 -18.37 1.19 -0.19
N GLU A 353 -19.30 0.90 -1.11
CA GLU A 353 -19.11 0.93 -2.54
C GLU A 353 -18.10 2.01 -2.96
N TYR A 354 -16.98 1.58 -3.52
CA TYR A 354 -16.15 2.45 -4.33
C TYR A 354 -17.03 2.91 -5.49
N LYS A 355 -17.53 4.13 -5.43
CA LYS A 355 -18.16 4.78 -6.57
C LYS A 355 -17.12 4.87 -7.67
N TYR A 356 -17.29 4.04 -8.69
CA TYR A 356 -16.65 4.21 -9.98
C TYR A 356 -16.90 5.67 -10.41
N GLN A 357 -15.87 6.48 -10.35
CA GLN A 357 -15.88 7.76 -11.03
C GLN A 357 -15.69 7.42 -12.51
N ALA A 358 -16.75 7.66 -13.28
CA ALA A 358 -16.66 7.58 -14.72
C ALA A 358 -15.48 8.47 -15.18
N PRO A 359 -14.62 7.96 -16.09
CA PRO A 359 -13.52 8.77 -16.61
C PRO A 359 -14.12 10.08 -17.17
N GLN A 360 -13.56 11.18 -16.72
CA GLN A 360 -13.89 12.51 -17.21
C GLN A 360 -13.71 12.55 -18.73
N LYS A 361 -14.50 13.37 -19.40
CA LYS A 361 -14.50 13.61 -20.85
C LYS A 361 -13.12 13.47 -21.46
N ASN A 362 -13.09 12.81 -22.63
CA ASN A 362 -11.97 12.62 -23.55
C ASN A 362 -11.03 13.84 -23.60
N GLU A 363 -10.11 13.93 -22.65
CA GLU A 363 -9.10 14.98 -22.67
C GLU A 363 -7.94 14.47 -23.51
N PHE A 364 -7.82 15.03 -24.69
CA PHE A 364 -6.64 14.90 -25.52
C PHE A 364 -6.13 16.30 -25.87
N THR A 365 -4.83 16.41 -26.08
CA THR A 365 -4.19 17.67 -26.51
C THR A 365 -3.57 17.48 -27.88
N VAL A 366 -3.66 18.51 -28.71
CA VAL A 366 -3.03 18.57 -30.03
C VAL A 366 -1.91 19.59 -29.96
N GLU A 367 -0.69 19.16 -30.24
CA GLU A 367 0.50 20.00 -30.29
C GLU A 367 1.05 19.99 -31.72
N GLN A 368 1.36 21.16 -32.28
CA GLN A 368 2.08 21.27 -33.52
C GLN A 368 3.58 21.28 -33.23
N VAL A 369 4.32 20.37 -33.83
CA VAL A 369 5.78 20.19 -33.61
C VAL A 369 6.58 20.67 -34.80
N GLY A 370 6.01 20.67 -36.00
CA GLY A 370 6.62 21.15 -37.24
C GLY A 370 5.62 21.85 -38.18
N GLU A 371 6.04 22.33 -39.33
CA GLU A 371 5.15 22.98 -40.30
C GLU A 371 4.04 22.03 -40.81
N HIS A 372 4.30 20.73 -40.86
CA HIS A 372 3.39 19.68 -41.32
C HIS A 372 3.31 18.48 -40.36
N GLU A 373 3.67 18.68 -39.09
CA GLU A 373 3.76 17.61 -38.10
C GLU A 373 2.93 17.96 -36.85
N PHE A 374 1.98 17.11 -36.49
CA PHE A 374 1.14 17.24 -35.31
C PHE A 374 1.26 16.02 -34.41
N ILE A 375 1.25 16.24 -33.09
CA ILE A 375 1.21 15.19 -32.09
C ILE A 375 -0.09 15.30 -31.30
N VAL A 376 -0.85 14.20 -31.27
CA VAL A 376 -2.05 14.09 -30.43
C VAL A 376 -1.70 13.22 -29.23
N LYS A 377 -1.78 13.81 -28.03
CA LYS A 377 -1.54 13.14 -26.77
C LYS A 377 -2.85 12.89 -26.04
N GLY A 378 -3.07 11.67 -25.59
CA GLY A 378 -4.26 11.30 -24.81
C GLY A 378 -4.27 9.81 -24.55
N GLU A 379 -4.29 9.41 -23.29
CA GLU A 379 -4.18 8.00 -22.88
C GLU A 379 -5.24 7.10 -23.56
N GLN A 380 -6.48 7.60 -23.66
CA GLN A 380 -7.57 6.87 -24.30
C GLN A 380 -7.37 6.71 -25.82
N LEU A 381 -6.83 7.73 -26.48
CA LEU A 381 -6.55 7.69 -27.91
C LEU A 381 -5.40 6.74 -28.23
N GLU A 382 -4.33 6.82 -27.44
CA GLU A 382 -3.19 5.92 -27.59
C GLU A 382 -3.58 4.46 -27.37
N ARG A 383 -4.40 4.18 -26.35
CA ARG A 383 -4.98 2.84 -26.14
C ARG A 383 -5.83 2.39 -27.32
N LEU A 384 -6.67 3.28 -27.85
CA LEU A 384 -7.54 2.97 -29.00
C LEU A 384 -6.72 2.58 -30.22
N VAL A 385 -5.63 3.30 -30.50
CA VAL A 385 -4.73 3.02 -31.61
C VAL A 385 -4.01 1.68 -31.38
N GLN A 386 -3.47 1.43 -30.20
CA GLN A 386 -2.79 0.18 -29.85
C GLN A 386 -3.70 -1.05 -29.94
N MET A 387 -4.99 -0.88 -29.59
CA MET A 387 -6.00 -1.95 -29.69
C MET A 387 -6.52 -2.19 -31.11
N THR A 388 -6.18 -1.33 -32.06
CA THR A 388 -6.64 -1.48 -33.45
C THR A 388 -5.62 -2.31 -34.23
N ASN A 389 -6.08 -3.35 -34.91
CA ASN A 389 -5.25 -4.06 -35.87
C ASN A 389 -5.14 -3.21 -37.15
N LEU A 390 -3.95 -2.71 -37.44
CA LEU A 390 -3.65 -1.84 -38.58
C LEU A 390 -3.22 -2.61 -39.82
N ASP A 391 -3.10 -3.94 -39.75
CA ASP A 391 -2.72 -4.78 -40.88
C ASP A 391 -3.83 -4.90 -41.95
N HIS A 392 -5.08 -4.56 -41.57
CA HIS A 392 -6.26 -4.64 -42.40
C HIS A 392 -6.89 -3.27 -42.66
N GLN A 393 -7.26 -2.96 -43.89
CA GLN A 393 -7.91 -1.69 -44.27
C GLN A 393 -9.18 -1.39 -43.47
N ASP A 394 -9.99 -2.39 -43.20
CA ASP A 394 -11.20 -2.26 -42.39
C ASP A 394 -10.90 -1.76 -40.97
N GLY A 395 -9.78 -2.19 -40.38
CA GLY A 395 -9.30 -1.73 -39.06
C GLY A 395 -8.97 -0.24 -39.09
N ILE A 396 -8.21 0.20 -40.09
CA ILE A 396 -7.80 1.59 -40.31
C ILE A 396 -9.04 2.50 -40.46
N MET A 397 -9.97 2.09 -41.36
CA MET A 397 -11.20 2.85 -41.61
C MET A 397 -12.09 2.97 -40.35
N ARG A 398 -12.11 1.92 -39.54
CA ARG A 398 -12.83 1.95 -38.27
C ARG A 398 -12.16 2.90 -37.25
N LEU A 399 -10.82 2.88 -37.16
CA LEU A 399 -10.07 3.78 -36.32
C LEU A 399 -10.35 5.24 -36.70
N ALA A 400 -10.23 5.57 -37.99
CA ALA A 400 -10.50 6.90 -38.48
C ALA A 400 -11.91 7.41 -38.11
N ARG A 401 -12.95 6.56 -38.28
CA ARG A 401 -14.32 6.90 -37.87
C ARG A 401 -14.44 7.13 -36.35
N LYS A 402 -13.70 6.39 -35.53
CA LYS A 402 -13.70 6.58 -34.08
C LYS A 402 -12.99 7.87 -33.70
N LEU A 403 -11.83 8.16 -34.27
CA LEU A 403 -11.08 9.40 -34.04
C LEU A 403 -11.91 10.63 -34.39
N LYS A 404 -12.60 10.57 -35.55
CA LYS A 404 -13.54 11.63 -35.98
C LYS A 404 -14.69 11.85 -34.98
N ARG A 405 -15.28 10.76 -34.46
CA ARG A 405 -16.34 10.86 -33.41
C ARG A 405 -15.83 11.44 -32.09
N LEU A 406 -14.58 11.27 -31.78
CA LEU A 406 -13.93 11.82 -30.57
C LEU A 406 -13.54 13.30 -30.76
N GLY A 407 -13.70 13.85 -31.97
CA GLY A 407 -13.43 15.26 -32.28
C GLY A 407 -11.95 15.53 -32.57
N VAL A 408 -11.15 14.49 -32.85
CA VAL A 408 -9.71 14.66 -33.14
C VAL A 408 -9.51 15.43 -34.43
N ASP A 409 -10.31 15.15 -35.49
CA ASP A 409 -10.25 15.85 -36.77
C ASP A 409 -10.56 17.34 -36.62
N ASP A 410 -11.56 17.68 -35.81
CA ASP A 410 -11.95 19.07 -35.57
C ASP A 410 -10.85 19.83 -34.79
N ALA A 411 -10.28 19.20 -33.79
CA ALA A 411 -9.18 19.78 -33.00
C ALA A 411 -7.91 19.96 -33.84
N LEU A 412 -7.59 19.05 -34.77
CA LEU A 412 -6.48 19.20 -35.71
C LEU A 412 -6.70 20.37 -36.65
N ARG A 413 -7.92 20.55 -37.18
CA ARG A 413 -8.28 21.71 -38.05
C ARG A 413 -8.18 23.03 -37.30
N GLU A 414 -8.64 23.10 -36.04
CA GLU A 414 -8.49 24.27 -35.21
C GLU A 414 -7.02 24.67 -35.00
N LYS A 415 -6.12 23.70 -35.03
CA LYS A 415 -4.65 23.91 -34.94
C LYS A 415 -3.98 24.15 -36.30
N GLY A 416 -4.77 24.18 -37.41
CA GLY A 416 -4.28 24.51 -38.71
C GLY A 416 -3.81 23.33 -39.57
N ALA A 417 -4.12 22.10 -39.21
CA ALA A 417 -3.76 20.94 -40.01
C ALA A 417 -4.46 20.94 -41.38
N VAL A 418 -3.70 20.64 -42.44
CA VAL A 418 -4.16 20.52 -43.79
C VAL A 418 -3.94 19.10 -44.34
N ASN A 419 -4.61 18.77 -45.46
CA ASN A 419 -4.42 17.46 -46.09
C ASN A 419 -2.96 17.18 -46.41
N GLY A 420 -2.48 16.00 -46.05
CA GLY A 420 -1.10 15.59 -46.27
C GLY A 420 -0.20 15.82 -45.05
N ASP A 421 -0.70 16.43 -43.97
CA ASP A 421 0.07 16.59 -42.74
C ASP A 421 0.20 15.28 -41.97
N ASP A 422 1.34 15.06 -41.33
CA ASP A 422 1.61 13.90 -40.51
C ASP A 422 1.08 14.10 -39.07
N VAL A 423 0.25 13.14 -38.64
CA VAL A 423 -0.31 13.13 -37.29
C VAL A 423 0.18 11.93 -36.51
N ALA A 424 0.92 12.16 -35.45
CA ALA A 424 1.40 11.11 -34.54
C ALA A 424 0.47 10.93 -33.35
N ILE A 425 0.04 9.67 -33.07
CA ILE A 425 -0.67 9.25 -31.87
C ILE A 425 0.13 8.15 -31.20
N GLY A 426 0.80 8.45 -30.11
CA GLY A 426 1.75 7.54 -29.47
C GLY A 426 2.90 7.15 -30.41
N LYS A 427 2.94 5.88 -30.84
CA LYS A 427 3.98 5.36 -31.76
C LYS A 427 3.55 5.31 -33.22
N PHE A 428 2.31 5.66 -33.54
CA PHE A 428 1.75 5.54 -34.87
C PHE A 428 1.65 6.92 -35.53
N VAL A 429 2.01 6.98 -36.80
CA VAL A 429 1.92 8.18 -37.62
C VAL A 429 0.92 7.93 -38.73
N PHE A 430 0.01 8.88 -38.93
CA PHE A 430 -1.02 8.85 -39.98
C PHE A 430 -0.92 10.13 -40.79
N GLU A 431 -1.24 10.04 -42.07
CA GLU A 431 -1.47 11.19 -42.90
C GLU A 431 -2.88 11.73 -42.69
N PHE A 432 -3.00 13.04 -42.41
CA PHE A 432 -4.30 13.68 -42.24
C PHE A 432 -4.98 13.85 -43.62
N VAL A 433 -6.13 13.23 -43.76
CA VAL A 433 -6.97 13.29 -44.96
C VAL A 433 -8.37 13.72 -44.55
N GLN A 434 -8.88 14.75 -45.22
CA GLN A 434 -10.23 15.32 -44.96
C GLN A 434 -11.37 14.40 -45.41
#